data_22aaac06ed6a1c5b664c05cab1059d4a
#
_entry.id   22aaac06ed6a1c5b664c05cab1059d4a
#
_cell.length_a   1.000
_cell.length_b   1.000
_cell.length_c   1.000
_cell.angle_alpha   90.00
_cell.angle_beta   90.00
_cell.angle_gamma   90.00
#
_symmetry.space_group_name_H-M   'P 1'
#
loop_
_entity.id
_entity.type
_entity.pdbx_description
1 polymer ?
#
loop_
_entity_poly.entity_id
_entity_poly.type
_entity_poly.pdbx_seq_one_letter_code
_entity_poly.pdbx_strand_id
1 'polypeptide(L)'
;MARPALLLAACASVWVLAAMLAVTGCGGVPASSADAAPAEQRDSASAPAKVAVVVQGEKKMVDKVVRSDEKWRASLTPEQFQVLREKGTERAFTGAFWNTKDDGTYVCAACRLPLFSSKTKFDSGTGWPSFWAPIAAENVATESDRAYMMLRTEVLCARCGGHLGHVFDDGPEPTGLRYCLNSAALDLERP
;
A
#
# COMPACT_ATOMS: atom_id res chain seq x y z
N MET A 1 -46.20 -2.20 -36.51
CA MET A 1 -46.43 -1.16 -37.54
C MET A 1 -45.49 0.01 -37.28
N ALA A 2 -44.70 0.32 -38.32
CA ALA A 2 -44.03 1.58 -38.69
C ALA A 2 -42.73 1.97 -37.92
N ARG A 3 -41.60 1.69 -38.54
CA ARG A 3 -40.40 2.57 -38.60
C ARG A 3 -40.71 3.76 -39.56
N PRO A 4 -40.02 4.93 -39.43
CA PRO A 4 -38.91 5.25 -40.31
C PRO A 4 -37.76 5.94 -39.60
N ALA A 5 -36.57 5.85 -40.05
CA ALA A 5 -35.75 6.26 -41.21
C ALA A 5 -34.74 7.36 -40.83
N LEU A 6 -33.49 7.01 -41.03
CA LEU A 6 -32.30 7.71 -41.52
C LEU A 6 -32.34 9.23 -41.70
N LEU A 7 -31.25 9.89 -41.23
CA LEU A 7 -30.63 11.00 -41.98
C LEU A 7 -29.11 11.00 -41.74
N LEU A 8 -28.40 10.68 -42.81
CA LEU A 8 -26.96 10.92 -43.04
C LEU A 8 -26.76 12.42 -43.32
N ALA A 9 -25.71 13.02 -42.75
CA ALA A 9 -25.13 14.24 -43.30
C ALA A 9 -23.62 14.13 -43.28
N ALA A 10 -23.06 14.00 -44.45
CA ALA A 10 -21.64 14.13 -44.78
C ALA A 10 -21.37 15.61 -45.10
N CYS A 11 -20.25 16.18 -44.66
CA CYS A 11 -19.57 17.34 -45.22
C CYS A 11 -18.12 17.31 -44.77
N ALA A 12 -17.20 16.94 -45.60
CA ALA A 12 -16.50 17.66 -46.66
C ALA A 12 -15.22 18.32 -46.16
N SER A 13 -14.16 17.78 -46.67
CA SER A 13 -12.74 18.13 -46.62
C SER A 13 -12.44 19.58 -47.00
N VAL A 14 -11.51 20.22 -46.32
CA VAL A 14 -10.78 21.37 -46.86
C VAL A 14 -9.28 21.13 -46.68
N TRP A 15 -8.64 20.91 -47.80
CA TRP A 15 -7.19 20.91 -47.97
C TRP A 15 -6.72 22.37 -48.09
N VAL A 16 -5.75 22.81 -47.32
CA VAL A 16 -4.99 24.02 -47.61
C VAL A 16 -3.52 23.64 -47.71
N LEU A 17 -3.03 23.71 -48.95
CA LEU A 17 -1.62 23.72 -49.32
C LEU A 17 -1.09 25.17 -49.17
N ALA A 18 0.05 25.37 -48.54
CA ALA A 18 0.96 26.49 -48.78
C ALA A 18 2.33 26.15 -48.21
N ALA A 19 3.27 25.84 -48.99
CA ALA A 19 4.33 26.60 -49.66
C ALA A 19 5.61 26.66 -48.82
N MET A 20 6.63 26.04 -49.39
CA MET A 20 8.06 26.05 -49.02
C MET A 20 8.62 27.48 -49.06
N LEU A 21 9.47 27.79 -48.08
CA LEU A 21 10.56 28.76 -48.25
C LEU A 21 11.85 28.17 -47.69
N ALA A 22 12.77 27.84 -48.56
CA ALA A 22 14.11 27.43 -48.23
C ALA A 22 14.96 28.68 -47.84
N VAL A 23 15.61 28.62 -46.69
CA VAL A 23 16.70 29.53 -46.36
C VAL A 23 17.94 28.71 -46.06
N THR A 24 18.86 28.75 -46.99
CA THR A 24 20.26 28.30 -46.82
C THR A 24 21.02 29.24 -45.93
N GLY A 25 21.57 28.73 -44.83
CA GLY A 25 22.50 29.45 -43.96
C GLY A 25 23.53 28.47 -43.42
N CYS A 26 24.73 28.45 -43.98
CA CYS A 26 25.93 27.81 -43.48
C CYS A 26 26.36 28.45 -42.16
N GLY A 27 26.57 27.64 -41.13
CA GLY A 27 27.22 28.07 -39.90
C GLY A 27 27.57 26.83 -39.08
N GLY A 28 28.74 26.23 -39.34
CA GLY A 28 29.25 25.12 -38.57
C GLY A 28 29.63 25.56 -37.17
N VAL A 29 29.09 24.88 -36.16
CA VAL A 29 29.57 24.92 -34.76
C VAL A 29 29.96 23.49 -34.40
N PRO A 30 31.17 23.22 -33.91
CA PRO A 30 31.58 21.87 -33.55
C PRO A 30 30.78 21.38 -32.33
N ALA A 31 30.15 20.22 -32.45
CA ALA A 31 29.54 19.53 -31.36
C ALA A 31 30.64 19.10 -30.36
N SER A 32 30.66 19.74 -29.23
CA SER A 32 31.37 19.24 -28.03
C SER A 32 30.54 18.09 -27.47
N SER A 33 31.01 16.88 -27.67
CA SER A 33 30.53 15.69 -26.98
C SER A 33 30.89 15.82 -25.50
N ALA A 34 29.95 16.32 -24.69
CA ALA A 34 30.02 16.16 -23.26
C ALA A 34 29.49 14.76 -22.94
N ASP A 35 30.42 13.81 -22.71
CA ASP A 35 30.13 12.55 -22.05
C ASP A 35 29.48 12.85 -20.68
N ALA A 36 28.17 12.73 -20.63
CA ALA A 36 27.44 12.68 -19.38
C ALA A 36 27.71 11.30 -18.75
N ALA A 37 28.68 11.27 -17.83
CA ALA A 37 28.87 10.13 -16.96
C ALA A 37 27.55 9.82 -16.23
N PRO A 38 27.18 8.53 -16.11
CA PRO A 38 25.98 8.16 -15.35
C PRO A 38 26.17 8.62 -13.90
N ALA A 39 25.18 9.36 -13.39
CA ALA A 39 25.12 9.74 -12.00
C ALA A 39 25.05 8.47 -11.16
N GLU A 40 26.18 8.10 -10.61
CA GLU A 40 26.32 7.06 -9.61
C GLU A 40 25.48 7.47 -8.39
N GLN A 41 24.28 6.90 -8.29
CA GLN A 41 23.46 7.01 -7.09
C GLN A 41 24.26 6.36 -5.96
N ARG A 42 24.95 7.18 -5.19
CA ARG A 42 25.53 6.78 -3.92
C ARG A 42 24.35 6.44 -3.00
N ASP A 43 24.08 5.15 -2.87
CA ASP A 43 23.35 4.63 -1.73
C ASP A 43 24.14 5.00 -0.47
N SER A 44 23.76 6.10 0.14
CA SER A 44 24.21 6.40 1.50
C SER A 44 23.51 5.37 2.39
N ALA A 45 24.15 4.24 2.60
CA ALA A 45 23.73 3.22 3.56
C ALA A 45 23.88 3.82 4.97
N SER A 46 22.93 4.66 5.37
CA SER A 46 22.73 4.96 6.78
C SER A 46 22.33 3.66 7.45
N ALA A 47 22.94 3.35 8.61
CA ALA A 47 22.58 2.16 9.39
C ALA A 47 21.04 2.08 9.51
N PRO A 48 20.44 0.91 9.35
CA PRO A 48 18.98 0.79 9.35
C PRO A 48 18.42 1.37 10.63
N ALA A 49 17.43 2.25 10.51
CA ALA A 49 16.76 2.83 11.67
C ALA A 49 16.18 1.69 12.52
N LYS A 50 16.42 1.74 13.84
CA LYS A 50 15.88 0.74 14.78
C LYS A 50 14.51 1.17 15.28
N VAL A 51 13.66 0.19 15.57
CA VAL A 51 12.35 0.39 16.17
C VAL A 51 12.18 -0.55 17.37
N ALA A 52 11.55 -0.05 18.42
CA ALA A 52 11.18 -0.88 19.55
C ALA A 52 9.94 -1.73 19.18
N VAL A 53 10.00 -3.02 19.42
CA VAL A 53 8.88 -3.96 19.23
C VAL A 53 8.80 -4.91 20.41
N VAL A 54 7.67 -5.56 20.60
CA VAL A 54 7.48 -6.61 21.60
C VAL A 54 7.34 -7.95 20.87
N VAL A 55 8.21 -8.89 21.20
CA VAL A 55 8.18 -10.27 20.67
C VAL A 55 8.26 -11.22 21.85
N GLN A 56 7.31 -12.14 21.96
CA GLN A 56 7.19 -13.09 23.07
C GLN A 56 7.14 -12.40 24.45
N GLY A 57 6.48 -11.24 24.53
CA GLY A 57 6.36 -10.46 25.77
C GLY A 57 7.61 -9.64 26.14
N GLU A 58 8.69 -9.71 25.38
CA GLU A 58 9.92 -8.95 25.61
C GLU A 58 10.03 -7.76 24.65
N LYS A 59 10.34 -6.58 25.18
CA LYS A 59 10.64 -5.39 24.37
C LYS A 59 12.06 -5.47 23.82
N LYS A 60 12.18 -5.41 22.49
CA LYS A 60 13.45 -5.52 21.75
C LYS A 60 13.60 -4.38 20.76
N MET A 61 14.84 -3.91 20.58
CA MET A 61 15.19 -3.01 19.49
C MET A 61 15.58 -3.84 18.26
N VAL A 62 14.80 -3.74 17.21
CA VAL A 62 15.04 -4.47 15.94
C VAL A 62 15.26 -3.49 14.79
N ASP A 63 15.97 -3.93 13.77
CA ASP A 63 16.13 -3.12 12.57
C ASP A 63 14.82 -3.00 11.80
N LYS A 64 14.50 -1.78 11.34
CA LYS A 64 13.43 -1.57 10.40
C LYS A 64 13.72 -2.33 9.11
N VAL A 65 12.70 -2.94 8.52
CA VAL A 65 12.83 -3.61 7.24
C VAL A 65 12.52 -2.60 6.14
N VAL A 66 13.59 -2.09 5.51
CA VAL A 66 13.49 -1.18 4.35
C VAL A 66 13.95 -1.94 3.11
N ARG A 67 13.10 -2.01 2.08
CA ARG A 67 13.39 -2.67 0.79
C ARG A 67 12.83 -1.84 -0.34
N SER A 68 13.43 -1.97 -1.54
CA SER A 68 12.85 -1.39 -2.75
C SER A 68 11.56 -2.11 -3.15
N ASP A 69 10.74 -1.45 -3.96
CA ASP A 69 9.47 -2.03 -4.41
C ASP A 69 9.67 -3.32 -5.22
N GLU A 70 10.75 -3.43 -6.00
CA GLU A 70 11.08 -4.67 -6.73
C GLU A 70 11.32 -5.84 -5.77
N LYS A 71 12.05 -5.60 -4.65
CA LYS A 71 12.28 -6.62 -3.63
C LYS A 71 11.01 -7.00 -2.90
N TRP A 72 10.10 -6.03 -2.65
CA TRP A 72 8.79 -6.33 -2.08
C TRP A 72 7.92 -7.12 -3.05
N ARG A 73 7.84 -6.73 -4.34
CA ARG A 73 7.09 -7.47 -5.37
C ARG A 73 7.60 -8.90 -5.54
N ALA A 74 8.90 -9.14 -5.40
CA ALA A 74 9.48 -10.49 -5.47
C ALA A 74 9.16 -11.37 -4.25
N SER A 75 8.82 -10.78 -3.09
CA SER A 75 8.59 -11.50 -1.83
C SER A 75 7.12 -11.56 -1.38
N LEU A 76 6.26 -10.80 -1.98
CA LEU A 76 4.82 -10.70 -1.64
C LEU A 76 3.97 -11.18 -2.82
N THR A 77 2.77 -11.68 -2.52
CA THR A 77 1.78 -11.87 -3.58
C THR A 77 1.34 -10.51 -4.14
N PRO A 78 0.77 -10.44 -5.37
CA PRO A 78 0.26 -9.19 -5.92
C PRO A 78 -0.74 -8.49 -4.99
N GLU A 79 -1.64 -9.25 -4.35
CA GLU A 79 -2.63 -8.72 -3.41
C GLU A 79 -1.98 -8.18 -2.12
N GLN A 80 -1.02 -8.93 -1.55
CA GLN A 80 -0.25 -8.48 -0.39
C GLN A 80 0.54 -7.20 -0.70
N PHE A 81 1.16 -7.12 -1.89
CA PHE A 81 1.88 -5.93 -2.30
C PHE A 81 0.94 -4.73 -2.44
N GLN A 82 -0.21 -4.91 -3.12
CA GLN A 82 -1.21 -3.87 -3.28
C GLN A 82 -1.69 -3.31 -1.94
N VAL A 83 -1.96 -4.19 -0.96
CA VAL A 83 -2.40 -3.77 0.37
C VAL A 83 -1.26 -3.15 1.16
N LEU A 84 -0.16 -3.88 1.36
CA LEU A 84 0.91 -3.48 2.29
C LEU A 84 1.76 -2.31 1.78
N ARG A 85 1.90 -2.12 0.47
CA ARG A 85 2.83 -1.13 -0.13
C ARG A 85 2.13 -0.03 -0.91
N GLU A 86 1.00 -0.34 -1.57
CA GLU A 86 0.21 0.64 -2.32
C GLU A 86 -1.00 1.17 -1.53
N LYS A 87 -1.12 0.79 -0.22
CA LYS A 87 -2.21 1.20 0.68
C LYS A 87 -3.61 0.83 0.15
N GLY A 88 -3.70 -0.30 -0.55
CA GLY A 88 -4.96 -0.84 -1.04
C GLY A 88 -5.84 -1.41 0.08
N THR A 89 -7.07 -1.69 -0.25
CA THR A 89 -8.02 -2.37 0.63
C THR A 89 -8.62 -3.56 -0.12
N GLU A 90 -8.57 -4.74 0.49
CA GLU A 90 -9.24 -5.93 -0.03
C GLU A 90 -10.76 -5.76 0.00
N ARG A 91 -11.49 -6.51 -0.83
CA ARG A 91 -12.95 -6.49 -0.81
C ARG A 91 -13.47 -7.10 0.50
N ALA A 92 -14.48 -6.45 1.11
CA ALA A 92 -15.14 -6.97 2.31
C ALA A 92 -15.69 -8.40 2.09
N PHE A 93 -15.61 -9.24 3.11
CA PHE A 93 -16.09 -10.62 3.14
C PHE A 93 -15.35 -11.59 2.20
N THR A 94 -14.20 -11.22 1.63
CA THR A 94 -13.44 -12.09 0.72
C THR A 94 -12.09 -12.52 1.28
N GLY A 95 -11.52 -11.78 2.22
CA GLY A 95 -10.21 -12.08 2.81
C GLY A 95 -10.22 -13.36 3.64
N ALA A 96 -9.05 -13.98 3.82
CA ALA A 96 -8.92 -15.27 4.51
C ALA A 96 -9.30 -15.23 5.99
N PHE A 97 -9.24 -14.06 6.64
CA PHE A 97 -9.34 -13.98 8.10
C PHE A 97 -10.56 -13.22 8.63
N TRP A 98 -11.48 -12.74 7.77
CA TRP A 98 -12.62 -11.96 8.24
C TRP A 98 -13.49 -12.74 9.23
N ASN A 99 -13.75 -14.03 9.00
CA ASN A 99 -14.58 -14.89 9.85
C ASN A 99 -13.83 -16.03 10.54
N THR A 100 -12.49 -16.09 10.43
CA THR A 100 -11.66 -17.12 11.07
C THR A 100 -11.78 -17.06 12.59
N LYS A 101 -11.96 -18.23 13.22
CA LYS A 101 -12.05 -18.41 14.68
C LYS A 101 -10.86 -19.17 15.24
N ASP A 102 -9.87 -19.52 14.40
CA ASP A 102 -8.69 -20.27 14.79
C ASP A 102 -7.86 -19.50 15.82
N ASP A 103 -7.34 -20.22 16.81
CA ASP A 103 -6.40 -19.67 17.76
C ASP A 103 -5.03 -19.44 17.11
N GLY A 104 -4.38 -18.35 17.53
CA GLY A 104 -3.05 -18.04 17.06
C GLY A 104 -2.66 -16.57 17.18
N THR A 105 -1.52 -16.28 16.59
CA THR A 105 -0.94 -14.95 16.49
C THR A 105 -1.01 -14.48 15.04
N TYR A 106 -1.66 -13.34 14.81
CA TYR A 106 -1.66 -12.67 13.53
C TYR A 106 -0.38 -11.85 13.41
N VAL A 107 0.44 -12.20 12.40
CA VAL A 107 1.73 -11.57 12.13
C VAL A 107 1.66 -10.78 10.83
N CYS A 108 2.55 -9.79 10.67
CA CYS A 108 2.68 -9.05 9.43
C CYS A 108 3.11 -9.98 8.28
N ALA A 109 2.35 -10.06 7.19
CA ALA A 109 2.67 -10.90 6.04
C ALA A 109 4.01 -10.52 5.38
N ALA A 110 4.45 -9.26 5.48
CA ALA A 110 5.71 -8.80 4.89
C ALA A 110 6.95 -9.07 5.73
N CYS A 111 6.89 -8.93 7.07
CA CYS A 111 8.09 -8.98 7.92
C CYS A 111 7.97 -9.90 9.14
N ARG A 112 6.85 -10.60 9.29
CA ARG A 112 6.58 -11.59 10.34
C ARG A 112 6.56 -11.02 11.76
N LEU A 113 6.44 -9.69 11.94
CA LEU A 113 6.26 -9.10 13.27
C LEU A 113 4.91 -9.54 13.85
N PRO A 114 4.85 -10.07 15.09
CA PRO A 114 3.59 -10.33 15.79
C PRO A 114 2.80 -9.05 15.98
N LEU A 115 1.54 -9.03 15.55
CA LEU A 115 0.71 -7.82 15.56
C LEU A 115 -0.51 -7.95 16.48
N PHE A 116 -1.31 -9.01 16.29
CA PHE A 116 -2.57 -9.21 17.01
C PHE A 116 -2.72 -10.66 17.47
N SER A 117 -3.52 -10.88 18.50
CA SER A 117 -3.85 -12.21 19.01
C SER A 117 -5.28 -12.57 18.63
N SER A 118 -5.55 -13.86 18.37
CA SER A 118 -6.91 -14.37 18.24
C SER A 118 -7.80 -14.03 19.42
N LYS A 119 -7.21 -13.88 20.62
CA LYS A 119 -7.92 -13.52 21.86
C LYS A 119 -8.52 -12.11 21.83
N THR A 120 -8.00 -11.21 21.01
CA THR A 120 -8.52 -9.85 20.86
C THR A 120 -9.38 -9.69 19.59
N LYS A 121 -9.52 -10.76 18.79
CA LYS A 121 -10.33 -10.76 17.58
C LYS A 121 -11.82 -10.84 17.93
N PHE A 122 -12.64 -10.06 17.22
CA PHE A 122 -14.10 -10.09 17.34
C PHE A 122 -14.78 -9.94 15.99
N ASP A 123 -16.05 -10.29 15.94
CA ASP A 123 -16.87 -10.09 14.74
C ASP A 123 -17.48 -8.68 14.76
N SER A 124 -16.99 -7.84 13.87
CA SER A 124 -17.46 -6.46 13.73
C SER A 124 -18.60 -6.31 12.71
N GLY A 125 -18.94 -7.38 11.96
CA GLY A 125 -19.91 -7.34 10.87
C GLY A 125 -19.42 -6.56 9.62
N THR A 126 -18.20 -6.02 9.62
CA THR A 126 -17.70 -5.18 8.51
C THR A 126 -17.14 -5.97 7.33
N GLY A 127 -16.85 -7.25 7.52
CA GLY A 127 -16.28 -8.13 6.49
C GLY A 127 -14.75 -8.11 6.42
N TRP A 128 -14.09 -7.51 7.40
CA TRP A 128 -12.64 -7.54 7.61
C TRP A 128 -12.29 -8.06 9.00
N PRO A 129 -11.11 -8.70 9.19
CA PRO A 129 -10.66 -9.10 10.51
C PRO A 129 -10.53 -7.89 11.43
N SER A 130 -11.20 -7.95 12.59
CA SER A 130 -11.26 -6.85 13.55
C SER A 130 -10.76 -7.28 14.91
N PHE A 131 -9.97 -6.39 15.55
CA PHE A 131 -9.35 -6.64 16.86
C PHE A 131 -9.57 -5.43 17.76
N TRP A 132 -9.75 -5.64 19.06
CA TRP A 132 -9.90 -4.53 19.99
C TRP A 132 -8.56 -4.02 20.55
N ALA A 133 -7.46 -4.79 20.43
CA ALA A 133 -6.11 -4.35 20.80
C ALA A 133 -5.04 -5.12 20.03
N PRO A 134 -3.87 -4.52 19.72
CA PRO A 134 -2.67 -5.23 19.31
C PRO A 134 -2.06 -6.02 20.45
N ILE A 135 -1.13 -6.95 20.15
CA ILE A 135 -0.33 -7.66 21.18
C ILE A 135 0.47 -6.66 22.03
N ALA A 136 1.00 -5.63 21.38
CA ALA A 136 1.68 -4.52 22.02
C ALA A 136 1.52 -3.26 21.17
N ALA A 137 1.36 -2.11 21.81
CA ALA A 137 1.24 -0.84 21.10
C ALA A 137 2.47 -0.51 20.25
N GLU A 138 3.64 -0.95 20.67
CA GLU A 138 4.91 -0.76 19.95
C GLU A 138 4.98 -1.51 18.61
N ASN A 139 4.17 -2.54 18.41
CA ASN A 139 4.19 -3.36 17.19
C ASN A 139 3.40 -2.74 16.04
N VAL A 140 2.59 -1.73 16.32
CA VAL A 140 1.84 -0.97 15.33
C VAL A 140 2.24 0.51 15.40
N ALA A 141 2.17 1.19 14.26
CA ALA A 141 2.27 2.64 14.19
C ALA A 141 0.96 3.20 13.62
N THR A 142 0.66 4.44 13.92
CA THR A 142 -0.54 5.11 13.39
C THR A 142 -0.18 6.40 12.70
N GLU A 143 -0.85 6.68 11.58
CA GLU A 143 -0.72 7.92 10.82
C GLU A 143 -2.10 8.47 10.46
N SER A 144 -2.18 9.80 10.29
CA SER A 144 -3.41 10.44 9.84
C SER A 144 -3.60 10.20 8.34
N ASP A 145 -4.70 9.55 7.96
CA ASP A 145 -5.10 9.36 6.57
C ASP A 145 -6.23 10.32 6.21
N ARG A 146 -6.00 11.16 5.18
CA ARG A 146 -6.97 12.15 4.66
C ARG A 146 -7.48 11.80 3.26
N ALA A 147 -7.29 10.55 2.81
CA ALA A 147 -7.80 10.11 1.52
C ALA A 147 -9.35 10.13 1.49
N TYR A 148 -9.89 10.29 0.30
CA TYR A 148 -11.34 10.29 0.03
C TYR A 148 -12.15 11.32 0.85
N MET A 149 -11.57 12.47 1.20
CA MET A 149 -12.18 13.51 2.01
C MET A 149 -12.64 13.05 3.41
N MET A 150 -12.08 11.94 3.90
CA MET A 150 -12.31 11.42 5.25
C MET A 150 -11.05 11.59 6.09
N LEU A 151 -11.23 11.85 7.38
CA LEU A 151 -10.13 11.80 8.34
C LEU A 151 -10.20 10.46 9.06
N ARG A 152 -9.21 9.61 8.81
CA ARG A 152 -9.10 8.29 9.43
C ARG A 152 -7.72 8.12 10.07
N THR A 153 -7.60 7.17 10.97
CA THR A 153 -6.30 6.79 11.55
C THR A 153 -5.83 5.48 10.88
N GLU A 154 -4.83 5.60 10.03
CA GLU A 154 -4.18 4.45 9.38
C GLU A 154 -3.36 3.66 10.39
N VAL A 155 -3.36 2.34 10.27
CA VAL A 155 -2.56 1.42 11.08
C VAL A 155 -1.49 0.80 10.19
N LEU A 156 -0.23 0.90 10.65
CA LEU A 156 0.96 0.42 9.95
C LEU A 156 1.70 -0.60 10.82
N CYS A 157 2.42 -1.52 10.18
CA CYS A 157 3.39 -2.36 10.86
C CYS A 157 4.59 -1.52 11.31
N ALA A 158 4.89 -1.47 12.60
CA ALA A 158 5.98 -0.66 13.16
C ALA A 158 7.35 -1.00 12.57
N ARG A 159 7.59 -2.28 12.19
CA ARG A 159 8.88 -2.75 11.69
C ARG A 159 9.12 -2.46 10.21
N CYS A 160 8.12 -2.67 9.34
CA CYS A 160 8.32 -2.53 7.89
C CYS A 160 7.52 -1.38 7.26
N GLY A 161 6.69 -0.67 8.04
CA GLY A 161 5.85 0.41 7.55
C GLY A 161 4.74 -0.05 6.59
N GLY A 162 4.44 -1.35 6.51
CA GLY A 162 3.37 -1.87 5.66
C GLY A 162 2.00 -1.44 6.16
N HIS A 163 1.14 -1.00 5.24
CA HIS A 163 -0.25 -0.67 5.54
C HIS A 163 -1.02 -1.92 6.00
N LEU A 164 -1.69 -1.84 7.14
CA LEU A 164 -2.49 -2.93 7.68
C LEU A 164 -3.99 -2.69 7.54
N GLY A 165 -4.43 -1.46 7.70
CA GLY A 165 -5.83 -1.05 7.73
C GLY A 165 -6.00 0.25 8.50
N HIS A 166 -7.10 0.36 9.26
CA HIS A 166 -7.44 1.56 10.04
C HIS A 166 -7.94 1.20 11.43
N VAL A 167 -7.82 2.14 12.35
CA VAL A 167 -8.40 2.04 13.69
C VAL A 167 -9.53 3.06 13.85
N PHE A 168 -10.61 2.62 14.51
CA PHE A 168 -11.83 3.37 14.80
C PHE A 168 -12.13 3.31 16.29
N ASP A 169 -12.96 4.22 16.79
CA ASP A 169 -13.40 4.36 18.18
C ASP A 169 -14.78 3.74 18.44
N ASP A 170 -15.17 2.79 17.60
CA ASP A 170 -16.45 2.07 17.64
C ASP A 170 -16.28 0.58 18.01
N GLY A 171 -15.21 0.24 18.69
CA GLY A 171 -14.90 -1.12 19.15
C GLY A 171 -15.54 -1.49 20.48
N PRO A 172 -15.40 -2.77 20.91
CA PRO A 172 -15.90 -3.24 22.19
C PRO A 172 -14.97 -2.85 23.35
N GLU A 173 -15.51 -2.98 24.57
CA GLU A 173 -14.69 -2.99 25.78
C GLU A 173 -13.60 -4.10 25.69
N PRO A 174 -12.43 -3.92 26.31
CA PRO A 174 -12.10 -2.86 27.28
C PRO A 174 -11.51 -1.57 26.67
N THR A 175 -11.24 -1.53 25.36
CA THR A 175 -10.52 -0.38 24.76
C THR A 175 -11.43 0.61 24.06
N GLY A 176 -12.62 0.19 23.63
CA GLY A 176 -13.47 0.97 22.73
C GLY A 176 -12.91 1.09 21.30
N LEU A 177 -11.78 0.45 20.99
CA LEU A 177 -11.13 0.55 19.70
C LEU A 177 -11.43 -0.66 18.81
N ARG A 178 -11.56 -0.39 17.50
CA ARG A 178 -11.66 -1.41 16.46
C ARG A 178 -10.54 -1.23 15.45
N TYR A 179 -9.55 -2.10 15.51
CA TYR A 179 -8.53 -2.25 14.48
C TYR A 179 -9.09 -3.10 13.35
N CYS A 180 -9.52 -2.47 12.27
CA CYS A 180 -10.10 -3.09 11.08
C CYS A 180 -9.00 -3.28 10.04
N LEU A 181 -8.59 -4.53 9.81
CA LEU A 181 -7.36 -4.85 9.08
C LEU A 181 -7.66 -5.65 7.82
N ASN A 182 -6.78 -5.57 6.83
CA ASN A 182 -6.84 -6.41 5.65
C ASN A 182 -6.29 -7.80 5.96
N SER A 183 -6.98 -8.86 5.56
CA SER A 183 -6.46 -10.23 5.66
C SER A 183 -5.16 -10.41 4.89
N ALA A 184 -5.06 -9.78 3.69
CA ALA A 184 -3.86 -9.83 2.85
C ALA A 184 -2.61 -9.22 3.53
N ALA A 185 -2.78 -8.34 4.53
CA ALA A 185 -1.68 -7.78 5.30
C ALA A 185 -1.18 -8.71 6.42
N LEU A 186 -1.88 -9.81 6.68
CA LEU A 186 -1.68 -10.69 7.82
C LEU A 186 -1.40 -12.12 7.39
N ASP A 187 -0.66 -12.85 8.24
CA ASP A 187 -0.62 -14.30 8.27
C ASP A 187 -1.02 -14.78 9.67
N LEU A 188 -1.50 -16.02 9.79
CA LEU A 188 -1.86 -16.62 11.09
C LEU A 188 -0.86 -17.71 11.46
N GLU A 189 -0.11 -17.47 12.52
CA GLU A 189 0.72 -18.48 13.19
C GLU A 189 -0.13 -19.21 14.24
N ARG A 190 -0.42 -20.47 13.97
CA ARG A 190 -1.14 -21.35 14.91
C ARG A 190 -0.19 -21.88 15.97
N PRO A 191 -0.69 -22.25 17.17
CA PRO A 191 0.11 -22.85 18.23
C PRO A 191 0.84 -24.12 17.82
#